data_e3bfe1963462dc4ad17a81107fcad50e
#
_entry.id   e3bfe1963462dc4ad17a81107fcad50e
#
_cell.length_a   1.000
_cell.length_b   1.000
_cell.length_c   1.000
_cell.angle_alpha   90.00
_cell.angle_beta   90.00
_cell.angle_gamma   90.00
#
_symmetry.space_group_name_H-M   'P 1'
#
loop_
_entity.id
_entity.type
_entity.pdbx_description
1 polymer ?
#
loop_
_entity_poly.entity_id
_entity_poly.type
_entity_poly.pdbx_seq_one_letter_code
_entity_poly.pdbx_strand_id
1 'polypeptide(L)'
;MPADKDLHLDFQDVDKYSDEAVEADVQIFRNTFVSASAANKLANPLVAGERFVGISAAPSDNTGGSAAAKRVKMRRYGLVTLPIAGVTAADRHKAVYASDDQTATLTATGNSYIGQIEEVPAAGYAVVWFDISRTVAGAPALTDLTGT
;
A
#
# COMPACT_ATOMS: atom_id res chain seq x y z
N MET A 1 31.11 7.65 -15.18
CA MET A 1 31.43 7.99 -16.57
C MET A 1 30.14 8.12 -17.37
N PRO A 2 29.94 9.23 -18.05
CA PRO A 2 28.73 9.39 -18.87
C PRO A 2 28.67 8.36 -19.99
N ALA A 3 27.46 7.98 -20.39
CA ALA A 3 27.27 7.12 -21.54
C ALA A 3 27.69 7.84 -22.83
N ASP A 4 28.34 7.13 -23.73
CA ASP A 4 28.78 7.64 -25.03
C ASP A 4 28.03 7.00 -26.21
N LYS A 5 27.05 6.16 -25.90
CA LYS A 5 26.19 5.50 -26.90
C LYS A 5 24.88 5.07 -26.25
N ASP A 6 23.91 4.76 -27.09
CA ASP A 6 22.64 4.23 -26.61
C ASP A 6 22.83 2.86 -25.96
N LEU A 7 22.07 2.61 -24.90
CA LEU A 7 22.08 1.34 -24.18
C LEU A 7 20.90 0.49 -24.62
N HIS A 8 21.13 -0.82 -24.65
CA HIS A 8 20.06 -1.79 -24.91
C HIS A 8 19.57 -2.33 -23.56
N LEU A 9 18.30 -2.01 -23.23
CA LEU A 9 17.67 -2.44 -21.97
C LEU A 9 16.36 -3.14 -22.27
N ASP A 10 16.09 -4.20 -21.52
CA ASP A 10 14.82 -4.91 -21.60
C ASP A 10 13.90 -4.38 -20.50
N PHE A 11 12.70 -3.95 -20.91
CA PHE A 11 11.69 -3.48 -19.98
C PHE A 11 10.53 -4.47 -19.94
N GLN A 12 9.95 -4.62 -18.76
CA GLN A 12 8.72 -5.39 -18.60
C GLN A 12 7.59 -4.43 -18.22
N ASP A 13 6.44 -4.61 -18.84
CA ASP A 13 5.26 -3.88 -18.45
C ASP A 13 4.77 -4.39 -17.10
N VAL A 14 4.36 -3.47 -16.24
CA VAL A 14 3.88 -3.81 -14.91
C VAL A 14 2.37 -3.80 -14.91
N ASP A 15 1.77 -4.94 -14.57
CA ASP A 15 0.33 -5.05 -14.44
C ASP A 15 -0.17 -4.29 -13.21
N LYS A 16 -1.31 -3.63 -13.36
CA LYS A 16 -1.98 -2.90 -12.28
C LYS A 16 -2.46 -3.85 -11.18
N TYR A 17 -2.73 -5.09 -11.52
CA TYR A 17 -3.22 -6.10 -10.60
C TYR A 17 -2.16 -7.14 -10.30
N SER A 18 -2.25 -7.72 -9.11
CA SER A 18 -1.47 -8.89 -8.73
C SER A 18 -2.39 -9.90 -8.06
N ASP A 19 -1.89 -11.11 -7.90
CA ASP A 19 -2.62 -12.21 -7.29
C ASP A 19 -1.69 -12.83 -6.25
N GLU A 20 -2.02 -12.64 -4.98
CA GLU A 20 -1.14 -13.00 -3.88
C GLU A 20 -1.72 -14.13 -3.03
N ALA A 21 -0.85 -15.01 -2.54
CA ALA A 21 -1.25 -16.05 -1.58
C ALA A 21 -1.61 -15.39 -0.24
N VAL A 22 -2.64 -15.91 0.42
CA VAL A 22 -3.23 -15.36 1.63
C VAL A 22 -2.73 -16.11 2.86
N GLU A 23 -2.52 -15.37 3.96
CA GLU A 23 -2.10 -15.94 5.23
C GLU A 23 -3.17 -16.88 5.82
N ALA A 24 -2.76 -17.77 6.71
CA ALA A 24 -3.67 -18.71 7.37
C ALA A 24 -4.71 -17.96 8.20
N ASP A 25 -5.94 -18.46 8.15
CA ASP A 25 -7.03 -18.04 9.03
C ASP A 25 -7.28 -16.52 9.03
N VAL A 26 -7.27 -15.91 7.85
CA VAL A 26 -7.61 -14.48 7.70
C VAL A 26 -8.69 -14.30 6.65
N GLN A 27 -9.45 -13.23 6.77
CA GLN A 27 -10.44 -12.81 5.79
C GLN A 27 -10.10 -11.41 5.30
N ILE A 28 -9.96 -11.25 3.99
CA ILE A 28 -9.70 -9.98 3.35
C ILE A 28 -10.97 -9.52 2.65
N PHE A 29 -11.47 -8.35 3.03
CA PHE A 29 -12.63 -7.76 2.39
C PHE A 29 -12.21 -6.94 1.17
N ARG A 30 -13.14 -6.71 0.26
CA ARG A 30 -12.89 -5.90 -0.95
C ARG A 30 -12.56 -4.45 -0.56
N ASN A 31 -11.66 -3.83 -1.31
CA ASN A 31 -11.28 -2.41 -1.15
C ASN A 31 -10.65 -2.09 0.22
N THR A 32 -9.98 -3.06 0.82
CA THR A 32 -9.25 -2.85 2.05
C THR A 32 -7.75 -2.88 1.80
N PHE A 33 -6.98 -2.30 2.71
CA PHE A 33 -5.53 -2.32 2.62
C PHE A 33 -5.01 -3.71 3.00
N VAL A 34 -4.00 -4.17 2.28
CA VAL A 34 -3.41 -5.49 2.47
C VAL A 34 -1.93 -5.32 2.75
N SER A 35 -1.40 -6.06 3.71
CA SER A 35 0.03 -6.05 4.03
C SER A 35 0.62 -7.45 3.92
N ALA A 36 1.96 -7.52 3.84
CA ALA A 36 2.69 -8.78 3.91
C ALA A 36 2.87 -9.16 5.38
N SER A 37 2.38 -10.33 5.77
CA SER A 37 2.46 -10.77 7.16
C SER A 37 3.91 -10.82 7.65
N ALA A 38 4.12 -10.48 8.93
CA ALA A 38 5.46 -10.49 9.51
C ALA A 38 6.07 -11.90 9.49
N ALA A 39 5.23 -12.92 9.69
CA ALA A 39 5.68 -14.31 9.80
C ALA A 39 6.08 -14.91 8.45
N ASN A 40 5.20 -14.80 7.45
CA ASN A 40 5.36 -15.54 6.19
C ASN A 40 5.43 -14.65 4.95
N LYS A 41 5.23 -13.35 5.08
CA LYS A 41 5.14 -12.40 3.97
C LYS A 41 3.96 -12.67 3.04
N LEU A 42 2.97 -13.42 3.48
CA LEU A 42 1.74 -13.66 2.75
C LEU A 42 0.76 -12.52 2.97
N ALA A 43 -0.24 -12.40 2.09
CA ALA A 43 -1.23 -11.32 2.17
C ALA A 43 -2.14 -11.50 3.39
N ASN A 44 -2.32 -10.44 4.18
CA ASN A 44 -3.29 -10.41 5.27
C ASN A 44 -3.89 -9.00 5.38
N PRO A 45 -5.02 -8.85 6.07
CA PRO A 45 -5.53 -7.50 6.35
C PRO A 45 -4.41 -6.67 6.98
N LEU A 46 -4.24 -5.44 6.53
CA LEU A 46 -3.08 -4.64 6.92
C LEU A 46 -2.95 -4.52 8.43
N VAL A 47 -1.78 -4.87 8.92
CA VAL A 47 -1.35 -4.66 10.30
C VAL A 47 -0.35 -3.53 10.30
N ALA A 48 -0.54 -2.56 11.18
CA ALA A 48 0.34 -1.39 11.27
C ALA A 48 1.80 -1.80 11.42
N GLY A 49 2.66 -1.20 10.60
CA GLY A 49 4.09 -1.49 10.58
C GLY A 49 4.51 -2.56 9.56
N GLU A 50 3.57 -3.37 9.06
CA GLU A 50 3.88 -4.32 7.98
C GLU A 50 3.91 -3.62 6.64
N ARG A 51 4.57 -4.23 5.66
CA ARG A 51 4.65 -3.66 4.32
C ARG A 51 3.29 -3.68 3.63
N PHE A 52 2.82 -2.52 3.16
CA PHE A 52 1.64 -2.41 2.31
C PHE A 52 1.94 -3.05 0.95
N VAL A 53 1.07 -3.97 0.52
CA VAL A 53 1.25 -4.69 -0.75
C VAL A 53 0.10 -4.49 -1.73
N GLY A 54 -0.88 -3.67 -1.39
CA GLY A 54 -1.95 -3.31 -2.32
C GLY A 54 -3.28 -3.09 -1.64
N ILE A 55 -4.27 -2.74 -2.49
CA ILE A 55 -5.67 -2.63 -2.08
C ILE A 55 -6.42 -3.77 -2.73
N SER A 56 -7.15 -4.56 -1.95
CA SER A 56 -7.86 -5.72 -2.46
C SER A 56 -8.87 -5.33 -3.53
N ALA A 57 -8.86 -6.05 -4.66
CA ALA A 57 -9.80 -5.85 -5.75
C ALA A 57 -10.98 -6.83 -5.68
N ALA A 58 -10.87 -7.85 -4.85
CA ALA A 58 -11.90 -8.85 -4.62
C ALA A 58 -11.75 -9.40 -3.21
N PRO A 59 -12.83 -9.90 -2.60
CA PRO A 59 -12.72 -10.50 -1.27
C PRO A 59 -12.01 -11.86 -1.32
N SER A 60 -11.37 -12.25 -0.22
CA SER A 60 -10.77 -13.57 -0.08
C SER A 60 -10.97 -14.04 1.37
N ASP A 61 -11.69 -15.13 1.54
CA ASP A 61 -11.99 -15.67 2.87
C ASP A 61 -11.21 -16.97 3.07
N ASN A 62 -10.16 -16.88 3.87
CA ASN A 62 -9.33 -18.03 4.26
C ASN A 62 -9.55 -18.40 5.74
N THR A 63 -10.70 -18.05 6.30
CA THR A 63 -11.05 -18.37 7.68
C THR A 63 -10.97 -19.90 7.89
N GLY A 64 -10.20 -20.32 8.88
CA GLY A 64 -9.99 -21.74 9.16
C GLY A 64 -9.08 -22.45 8.15
N GLY A 65 -8.57 -21.75 7.14
CA GLY A 65 -7.69 -22.32 6.13
C GLY A 65 -6.21 -22.22 6.49
N SER A 66 -5.41 -23.06 5.84
CA SER A 66 -3.96 -23.01 6.00
C SER A 66 -3.35 -21.89 5.15
N ALA A 67 -2.10 -21.54 5.47
CA ALA A 67 -1.36 -20.53 4.71
C ALA A 67 -1.31 -20.90 3.24
N ALA A 68 -1.54 -19.91 2.37
CA ALA A 68 -1.53 -20.05 0.92
C ALA A 68 -2.64 -20.93 0.32
N ALA A 69 -3.65 -21.33 1.11
CA ALA A 69 -4.79 -22.11 0.60
C ALA A 69 -5.69 -21.29 -0.30
N LYS A 70 -5.70 -19.98 -0.15
CA LYS A 70 -6.47 -19.03 -0.96
C LYS A 70 -5.57 -17.96 -1.53
N ARG A 71 -6.07 -17.25 -2.53
CA ARG A 71 -5.37 -16.12 -3.13
C ARG A 71 -6.29 -14.92 -3.13
N VAL A 72 -5.70 -13.72 -3.21
CA VAL A 72 -6.44 -12.46 -3.27
C VAL A 72 -5.92 -11.63 -4.44
N LYS A 73 -6.85 -11.05 -5.20
CA LYS A 73 -6.53 -10.13 -6.28
C LYS A 73 -6.40 -8.72 -5.69
N MET A 74 -5.32 -8.04 -6.03
CA MET A 74 -5.01 -6.73 -5.48
C MET A 74 -4.69 -5.72 -6.56
N ARG A 75 -5.00 -4.45 -6.28
CA ARG A 75 -4.51 -3.31 -7.05
C ARG A 75 -3.16 -2.91 -6.50
N ARG A 76 -2.17 -2.77 -7.37
CA ARG A 76 -0.80 -2.48 -6.98
C ARG A 76 -0.50 -0.99 -6.95
N TYR A 77 -1.19 -0.20 -7.77
CA TYR A 77 -0.99 1.25 -7.84
C TYR A 77 -2.22 1.92 -8.42
N GLY A 78 -2.34 3.21 -8.19
CA GLY A 78 -3.43 4.02 -8.75
C GLY A 78 -3.78 5.19 -7.86
N LEU A 79 -4.87 5.86 -8.23
CA LEU A 79 -5.46 6.94 -7.44
C LEU A 79 -6.71 6.42 -6.75
N VAL A 80 -6.85 6.75 -5.49
CA VAL A 80 -8.03 6.36 -4.70
C VAL A 80 -8.40 7.52 -3.77
N THR A 81 -9.69 7.77 -3.63
CA THR A 81 -10.19 8.77 -2.67
C THR A 81 -10.43 8.08 -1.33
N LEU A 82 -9.77 8.57 -0.30
CA LEU A 82 -9.84 8.00 1.04
C LEU A 82 -10.27 9.04 2.06
N PRO A 83 -11.10 8.65 3.04
CA PRO A 83 -11.33 9.49 4.21
C PRO A 83 -10.07 9.50 5.08
N ILE A 84 -9.62 10.68 5.46
CA ILE A 84 -8.46 10.86 6.35
C ILE A 84 -8.84 11.93 7.36
N ALA A 85 -8.90 11.55 8.63
CA ALA A 85 -9.30 12.48 9.68
C ALA A 85 -8.37 13.69 9.72
N GLY A 86 -8.97 14.88 9.71
CA GLY A 86 -8.23 16.15 9.84
C GLY A 86 -7.48 16.61 8.60
N VAL A 87 -7.58 15.90 7.47
CA VAL A 87 -6.87 16.31 6.26
C VAL A 87 -7.47 17.61 5.69
N THR A 88 -6.59 18.53 5.29
CA THR A 88 -6.97 19.80 4.67
C THR A 88 -6.11 20.04 3.43
N ALA A 89 -6.44 21.07 2.66
CA ALA A 89 -5.69 21.43 1.46
C ALA A 89 -4.19 21.65 1.71
N ALA A 90 -3.83 22.06 2.93
CA ALA A 90 -2.43 22.26 3.30
C ALA A 90 -1.64 20.94 3.37
N ASP A 91 -2.33 19.81 3.40
CA ASP A 91 -1.69 18.50 3.49
C ASP A 91 -1.38 17.89 2.12
N ARG A 92 -1.67 18.60 1.04
CA ARG A 92 -1.36 18.15 -0.30
C ARG A 92 0.11 17.77 -0.40
N HIS A 93 0.37 16.64 -1.06
CA HIS A 93 1.69 16.04 -1.27
C HIS A 93 2.31 15.38 -0.04
N LYS A 94 1.65 15.40 1.11
CA LYS A 94 2.14 14.68 2.28
C LYS A 94 1.97 13.17 2.10
N ALA A 95 2.83 12.43 2.80
CA ALA A 95 2.75 10.97 2.84
C ALA A 95 1.51 10.51 3.61
N VAL A 96 0.95 9.38 3.18
CA VAL A 96 -0.23 8.77 3.79
C VAL A 96 0.15 7.39 4.31
N TYR A 97 -0.36 7.05 5.48
CA TYR A 97 -0.09 5.80 6.16
C TYR A 97 -1.40 5.09 6.49
N ALA A 98 -1.32 3.80 6.78
CA ALA A 98 -2.46 3.02 7.23
C ALA A 98 -2.18 2.47 8.63
N SER A 99 -3.16 2.60 9.52
CA SER A 99 -3.08 2.06 10.87
C SER A 99 -3.78 0.70 11.00
N ASP A 100 -4.65 0.37 10.05
CA ASP A 100 -5.27 -0.93 9.91
C ASP A 100 -5.77 -1.08 8.47
N ASP A 101 -6.55 -2.12 8.18
CA ASP A 101 -6.97 -2.42 6.81
C ASP A 101 -8.02 -1.47 6.24
N GLN A 102 -8.55 -0.55 7.02
CA GLN A 102 -9.58 0.39 6.57
C GLN A 102 -9.31 1.83 7.00
N THR A 103 -8.24 2.12 7.72
CA THR A 103 -7.98 3.45 8.26
C THR A 103 -6.70 4.04 7.69
N ALA A 104 -6.84 5.13 6.93
CA ALA A 104 -5.72 5.93 6.45
C ALA A 104 -5.49 7.10 7.40
N THR A 105 -4.23 7.47 7.58
CA THR A 105 -3.83 8.52 8.53
C THR A 105 -2.60 9.26 8.03
N LEU A 106 -2.38 10.47 8.52
CA LEU A 106 -1.16 11.23 8.25
C LEU A 106 -0.05 10.92 9.27
N THR A 107 -0.35 10.14 10.29
CA THR A 107 0.62 9.80 11.34
C THR A 107 1.54 8.68 10.87
N ALA A 108 2.84 8.95 10.84
CA ALA A 108 3.84 7.99 10.37
C ALA A 108 4.19 6.93 11.42
N THR A 109 4.33 7.34 12.68
CA THR A 109 4.85 6.48 13.75
C THR A 109 4.04 5.21 13.91
N GLY A 110 4.69 4.05 13.77
CA GLY A 110 4.07 2.75 13.96
C GLY A 110 3.14 2.28 12.85
N ASN A 111 2.91 3.10 11.83
CA ASN A 111 1.97 2.80 10.75
C ASN A 111 2.68 2.42 9.46
N SER A 112 1.92 1.88 8.50
CA SER A 112 2.47 1.44 7.21
C SER A 112 2.30 2.53 6.17
N TYR A 113 3.37 2.89 5.47
CA TYR A 113 3.32 3.84 4.37
C TYR A 113 2.53 3.26 3.20
N ILE A 114 1.55 4.00 2.68
CA ILE A 114 0.74 3.52 1.55
C ILE A 114 0.81 4.42 0.32
N GLY A 115 1.08 5.70 0.47
CA GLY A 115 1.07 6.59 -0.68
C GLY A 115 1.23 8.05 -0.32
N GLN A 116 0.79 8.90 -1.26
CA GLN A 116 1.00 10.34 -1.16
C GLN A 116 -0.27 11.06 -1.63
N ILE A 117 -0.61 12.16 -0.96
CA ILE A 117 -1.79 12.94 -1.32
C ILE A 117 -1.55 13.68 -2.64
N GLU A 118 -2.42 13.43 -3.62
CA GLU A 118 -2.44 14.18 -4.88
C GLU A 118 -3.24 15.47 -4.75
N GLU A 119 -4.43 15.38 -4.14
CA GLU A 119 -5.27 16.55 -3.91
C GLU A 119 -6.23 16.29 -2.77
N VAL A 120 -6.81 17.36 -2.25
CA VAL A 120 -7.81 17.31 -1.17
C VAL A 120 -9.09 17.95 -1.72
N PRO A 121 -10.02 17.16 -2.27
CA PRO A 121 -11.24 17.69 -2.87
C PRO A 121 -12.21 18.27 -1.85
N ALA A 122 -12.15 17.81 -0.62
CA ALA A 122 -12.96 18.31 0.49
C ALA A 122 -12.27 18.03 1.80
N ALA A 123 -12.58 18.81 2.83
CA ALA A 123 -12.03 18.57 4.16
C ALA A 123 -12.41 17.15 4.62
N GLY A 124 -11.43 16.41 5.10
CA GLY A 124 -11.61 15.02 5.55
C GLY A 124 -11.48 13.95 4.47
N TYR A 125 -11.25 14.34 3.20
CA TYR A 125 -11.07 13.38 2.09
C TYR A 125 -9.87 13.78 1.26
N ALA A 126 -9.10 12.79 0.83
CA ALA A 126 -7.93 13.01 0.00
C ALA A 126 -7.89 12.02 -1.16
N VAL A 127 -7.47 12.50 -2.33
CA VAL A 127 -7.11 11.62 -3.45
C VAL A 127 -5.66 11.22 -3.23
N VAL A 128 -5.42 9.93 -3.08
CA VAL A 128 -4.12 9.38 -2.74
C VAL A 128 -3.58 8.58 -3.91
N TRP A 129 -2.35 8.89 -4.30
CA TRP A 129 -1.58 8.07 -5.22
C TRP A 129 -0.88 6.99 -4.41
N PHE A 130 -1.30 5.74 -4.58
CA PHE A 130 -0.65 4.62 -3.91
C PHE A 130 0.18 3.81 -4.91
N ASP A 131 1.30 3.26 -4.43
CA ASP A 131 2.22 2.51 -5.29
C ASP A 131 3.05 1.57 -4.41
N ILE A 132 2.83 0.27 -4.56
CA ILE A 132 3.52 -0.73 -3.73
C ILE A 132 5.02 -0.79 -4.00
N SER A 133 5.48 -0.27 -5.14
CA SER A 133 6.92 -0.27 -5.44
C SER A 133 7.72 0.61 -4.49
N ARG A 134 7.05 1.49 -3.75
CA ARG A 134 7.69 2.42 -2.79
C ARG A 134 7.50 2.01 -1.34
N THR A 135 6.85 0.88 -1.09
CA THR A 135 6.55 0.46 0.27
C THR A 135 7.57 -0.55 0.78
N VAL A 136 7.84 -0.48 2.07
CA VAL A 136 8.67 -1.44 2.79
C VAL A 136 8.01 -1.71 4.14
N ALA A 137 8.54 -2.65 4.90
CA ALA A 137 8.06 -2.89 6.26
C ALA A 137 8.23 -1.61 7.07
N GLY A 138 7.18 -1.24 7.80
CA GLY A 138 7.16 0.01 8.55
C GLY A 138 6.72 1.18 7.68
N ALA A 139 7.18 2.36 8.01
CA ALA A 139 6.77 3.59 7.37
C ALA A 139 8.00 4.38 6.93
N PRO A 140 8.54 4.11 5.73
CA PRO A 140 9.64 4.91 5.23
C PRO A 140 9.09 6.30 4.90
N ALA A 141 9.35 7.24 5.76
CA ALA A 141 8.98 8.62 5.53
C ALA A 141 9.82 9.19 4.41
N LEU A 142 9.32 10.25 3.76
CA LEU A 142 10.10 10.96 2.75
C LEU A 142 11.42 11.50 3.32
N THR A 143 11.46 11.74 4.62
CA THR A 143 12.68 12.15 5.31
C THR A 143 13.80 11.10 5.21
N ASP A 144 13.44 9.82 5.14
CA ASP A 144 14.43 8.77 4.97
C ASP A 144 15.10 8.84 3.61
N LEU A 145 14.38 9.33 2.61
CA LEU A 145 14.90 9.50 1.26
C LEU A 145 15.85 10.70 1.15
N THR A 146 15.78 11.64 2.09
CA THR A 146 16.69 12.79 2.13
C THR A 146 17.94 12.52 2.96
N GLY A 147 18.02 11.38 3.63
CA GLY A 147 19.16 11.01 4.44
C GLY A 147 19.22 11.70 5.80
N THR A 148 18.12 12.23 6.25
CA THR A 148 18.03 12.90 7.55
C THR A 148 17.30 12.05 8.56
#